data_6c4d3acd798c45b2faf2105d490df805
#
_entry.id   6c4d3acd798c45b2faf2105d490df805
#
_cell.length_a   1.000
_cell.length_b   1.000
_cell.length_c   1.000
_cell.angle_alpha   90.00
_cell.angle_beta   90.00
_cell.angle_gamma   90.00
#
_symmetry.space_group_name_H-M   'P 1'
#
loop_
_entity.id
_entity.type
_entity.pdbx_description
1 polymer ?
#
loop_
_entity_poly.entity_id
_entity_poly.type
_entity_poly.pdbx_seq_one_letter_code
_entity_poly.pdbx_strand_id
1 'polypeptide(L)'
;MRKWSPIYFVARLIVTFGSIGFYKKFESNGQLNIPKNKPIIYAPNHQSGFMDPILIASLRKKQTHFLVRADVFRSKFIITVFKWLKMMPVYRQRDGKSGLEKNQAIFNQCYRILKKGNGLIIFPEGNQLNKKSLRSLKKGIGRIALGAETKYNF
;
A
#
# COMPACT_ATOMS: atom_id res chain seq x y z
N MET A 1 -12.05 5.50 -18.80
CA MET A 1 -12.58 5.10 -17.48
C MET A 1 -11.68 4.06 -16.84
N ARG A 2 -11.22 4.27 -15.59
CA ARG A 2 -10.44 3.27 -14.86
C ARG A 2 -11.36 2.15 -14.40
N LYS A 3 -11.21 0.94 -14.97
CA LYS A 3 -11.97 -0.25 -14.53
C LYS A 3 -11.50 -0.65 -13.13
N TRP A 4 -12.37 -0.52 -12.14
CA TRP A 4 -12.16 -1.08 -10.81
C TRP A 4 -12.20 -2.60 -10.89
N SER A 5 -11.34 -3.27 -10.09
CA SER A 5 -11.51 -4.70 -9.89
C SER A 5 -12.79 -4.93 -9.09
N PRO A 6 -13.78 -5.69 -9.59
CA PRO A 6 -15.02 -5.94 -8.85
C PRO A 6 -14.79 -6.53 -7.47
N ILE A 7 -13.83 -7.45 -7.36
CA ILE A 7 -13.46 -8.08 -6.09
C ILE A 7 -12.89 -7.07 -5.10
N TYR A 8 -12.02 -6.16 -5.56
CA TYR A 8 -11.50 -5.09 -4.72
C TYR A 8 -12.63 -4.15 -4.24
N PHE A 9 -13.59 -3.88 -5.09
CA PHE A 9 -14.74 -3.04 -4.73
C PHE A 9 -15.59 -3.68 -3.65
N VAL A 10 -15.95 -4.96 -3.81
CA VAL A 10 -16.72 -5.72 -2.81
C VAL A 10 -15.96 -5.82 -1.50
N ALA A 11 -14.67 -6.18 -1.53
CA ALA A 11 -13.83 -6.24 -0.34
C ALA A 11 -13.79 -4.88 0.40
N ARG A 12 -13.67 -3.78 -0.35
CA ARG A 12 -13.70 -2.43 0.22
C ARG A 12 -15.04 -2.12 0.92
N LEU A 13 -16.17 -2.48 0.31
CA LEU A 13 -17.49 -2.28 0.92
C LEU A 13 -17.61 -3.05 2.24
N ILE A 14 -17.27 -4.35 2.24
CA ILE A 14 -17.29 -5.19 3.45
C ILE A 14 -16.46 -4.56 4.55
N VAL A 15 -15.25 -4.11 4.23
CA VAL A 15 -14.35 -3.47 5.18
C VAL A 15 -14.91 -2.14 5.69
N THR A 16 -15.46 -1.32 4.80
CA THR A 16 -16.03 -0.01 5.20
C THR A 16 -17.18 -0.21 6.18
N PHE A 17 -18.14 -1.09 5.85
CA PHE A 17 -19.27 -1.37 6.73
C PHE A 17 -18.84 -2.06 8.03
N GLY A 18 -17.92 -3.03 7.96
CA GLY A 18 -17.35 -3.68 9.13
C GLY A 18 -16.62 -2.69 10.07
N SER A 19 -15.90 -1.73 9.49
CA SER A 19 -15.20 -0.69 10.28
C SER A 19 -16.17 0.24 11.00
N ILE A 20 -17.27 0.62 10.37
CA ILE A 20 -18.33 1.45 11.00
C ILE A 20 -18.97 0.72 12.19
N GLY A 21 -19.20 -0.60 12.08
CA GLY A 21 -19.73 -1.40 13.17
C GLY A 21 -18.73 -1.68 14.30
N PHE A 22 -17.43 -1.73 13.97
CA PHE A 22 -16.38 -2.06 14.93
C PHE A 22 -15.88 -0.85 15.74
N TYR A 23 -15.78 0.33 15.10
CA TYR A 23 -15.28 1.54 15.74
C TYR A 23 -16.42 2.43 16.21
N LYS A 24 -16.42 2.81 17.50
CA LYS A 24 -17.40 3.75 18.08
C LYS A 24 -17.36 5.14 17.42
N LYS A 25 -16.18 5.56 16.96
CA LYS A 25 -15.95 6.84 16.32
C LYS A 25 -14.90 6.68 15.22
N PHE A 26 -15.21 7.18 14.04
CA PHE A 26 -14.34 7.15 12.89
C PHE A 26 -14.19 8.56 12.34
N GLU A 27 -13.08 9.20 12.65
CA GLU A 27 -12.77 10.55 12.18
C GLU A 27 -11.63 10.54 11.17
N SER A 28 -11.78 11.32 10.13
CA SER A 28 -10.73 11.52 9.15
C SER A 28 -10.59 13.00 8.84
N ASN A 29 -9.48 13.57 9.24
CA ASN A 29 -9.15 14.98 9.04
C ASN A 29 -8.15 15.13 7.89
N GLY A 30 -8.14 16.31 7.24
CA GLY A 30 -7.17 16.63 6.18
C GLY A 30 -7.40 15.95 4.83
N GLN A 31 -8.52 15.29 4.59
CA GLN A 31 -8.82 14.65 3.29
C GLN A 31 -8.81 15.65 2.12
N LEU A 32 -9.17 16.89 2.35
CA LEU A 32 -9.19 17.95 1.33
C LEU A 32 -7.79 18.35 0.86
N ASN A 33 -6.77 18.12 1.69
CA ASN A 33 -5.37 18.41 1.37
C ASN A 33 -4.75 17.36 0.42
N ILE A 34 -5.46 16.28 0.14
CA ILE A 34 -4.95 15.22 -0.72
C ILE A 34 -5.23 15.56 -2.18
N PRO A 35 -4.20 15.67 -3.04
CA PRO A 35 -4.36 16.02 -4.45
C PRO A 35 -5.29 15.04 -5.18
N LYS A 36 -6.28 15.55 -5.90
CA LYS A 36 -7.26 14.69 -6.60
C LYS A 36 -6.69 14.03 -7.85
N ASN A 37 -5.80 14.71 -8.56
CA ASN A 37 -5.35 14.32 -9.91
C ASN A 37 -3.86 13.99 -10.02
N LYS A 38 -3.14 13.95 -8.91
CA LYS A 38 -1.71 13.55 -8.86
C LYS A 38 -1.54 12.11 -8.38
N PRO A 39 -0.45 11.44 -8.73
CA PRO A 39 -0.07 10.18 -8.11
C PRO A 39 0.21 10.39 -6.62
N ILE A 40 -0.14 9.42 -5.79
CA ILE A 40 -0.02 9.55 -4.35
C ILE A 40 0.63 8.30 -3.77
N ILE A 41 1.63 8.51 -2.93
CA ILE A 41 2.20 7.50 -2.05
C ILE A 41 1.75 7.83 -0.63
N TYR A 42 1.00 6.93 -0.03
CA TYR A 42 0.63 6.99 1.38
C TYR A 42 1.70 6.31 2.20
N ALA A 43 2.25 7.04 3.16
CA ALA A 43 3.34 6.59 4.04
C ALA A 43 2.90 6.62 5.52
N PRO A 44 1.92 5.81 5.91
CA PRO A 44 1.44 5.81 7.29
C PRO A 44 2.42 5.12 8.23
N ASN A 45 2.34 5.44 9.51
CA ASN A 45 2.91 4.62 10.56
C ASN A 45 2.17 3.27 10.64
N HIS A 46 2.81 2.24 11.21
CA HIS A 46 2.28 0.88 11.22
C HIS A 46 2.20 0.30 12.62
N GLN A 47 1.07 0.52 13.27
CA GLN A 47 0.80 0.03 14.62
C GLN A 47 -0.02 -1.26 14.59
N SER A 48 -1.00 -1.37 13.68
CA SER A 48 -1.92 -2.50 13.59
C SER A 48 -1.83 -3.18 12.22
N GLY A 49 -1.28 -4.40 12.18
CA GLY A 49 -0.89 -5.14 10.97
C GLY A 49 -1.89 -5.14 9.83
N PHE A 50 -3.10 -5.60 10.07
CA PHE A 50 -4.13 -5.69 9.02
C PHE A 50 -5.04 -4.47 8.99
N MET A 51 -5.29 -3.82 10.11
CA MET A 51 -6.29 -2.76 10.19
C MET A 51 -5.84 -1.48 9.51
N ASP A 52 -4.58 -1.07 9.69
CA ASP A 52 -4.07 0.18 9.11
C ASP A 52 -4.22 0.25 7.58
N PRO A 53 -3.73 -0.74 6.79
CA PRO A 53 -3.89 -0.70 5.33
C PRO A 53 -5.34 -0.77 4.89
N ILE A 54 -6.16 -1.52 5.61
CA ILE A 54 -7.59 -1.72 5.34
C ILE A 54 -8.36 -0.40 5.53
N LEU A 55 -8.15 0.28 6.65
CA LEU A 55 -8.78 1.56 6.96
C LEU A 55 -8.40 2.64 5.94
N ILE A 56 -7.10 2.75 5.60
CA ILE A 56 -6.65 3.72 4.61
C ILE A 56 -7.28 3.46 3.25
N ALA A 57 -7.39 2.19 2.84
CA ALA A 57 -8.02 1.81 1.58
C ALA A 57 -9.51 2.10 1.55
N SER A 58 -10.22 1.91 2.68
CA SER A 58 -11.65 2.17 2.79
C SER A 58 -11.99 3.65 2.62
N LEU A 59 -11.15 4.53 3.15
CA LEU A 59 -11.29 5.99 3.06
C LEU A 59 -11.08 6.55 1.65
N ARG A 60 -10.42 5.80 0.76
CA ARG A 60 -10.04 6.32 -0.55
C ARG A 60 -11.06 5.98 -1.64
N LYS A 61 -11.45 7.00 -2.43
CA LYS A 61 -12.31 6.81 -3.62
C LYS A 61 -11.56 6.13 -4.77
N LYS A 62 -10.22 6.25 -4.84
CA LYS A 62 -9.39 5.63 -5.89
C LYS A 62 -8.83 4.29 -5.40
N GLN A 63 -8.69 3.34 -6.31
CA GLN A 63 -8.05 2.05 -6.02
C GLN A 63 -6.61 2.27 -5.57
N THR A 64 -6.24 1.67 -4.44
CA THR A 64 -4.89 1.70 -3.89
C THR A 64 -4.22 0.34 -4.04
N HIS A 65 -2.91 0.37 -4.15
CA HIS A 65 -2.06 -0.82 -4.17
C HIS A 65 -1.21 -0.83 -2.90
N PHE A 66 -0.86 -2.01 -2.42
CA PHE A 66 -0.15 -2.19 -1.16
C PHE A 66 1.18 -2.88 -1.39
N LEU A 67 2.23 -2.40 -0.73
CA LEU A 67 3.46 -3.16 -0.57
C LEU A 67 3.40 -3.96 0.73
N VAL A 68 3.49 -5.27 0.60
CA VAL A 68 3.39 -6.22 1.70
C VAL A 68 4.63 -7.10 1.73
N ARG A 69 5.07 -7.51 2.90
CA ARG A 69 6.25 -8.38 3.08
C ARG A 69 6.11 -9.65 2.23
N ALA A 70 7.17 -10.02 1.52
CA ALA A 70 7.18 -11.18 0.64
C ALA A 70 6.94 -12.51 1.36
N ASP A 71 7.35 -12.61 2.64
CA ASP A 71 7.21 -13.81 3.47
C ASP A 71 5.75 -14.19 3.81
N VAL A 72 4.78 -13.30 3.57
CA VAL A 72 3.35 -13.64 3.73
C VAL A 72 2.73 -14.29 2.50
N PHE A 73 3.42 -14.28 1.35
CA PHE A 73 2.98 -14.91 0.10
C PHE A 73 3.34 -16.40 0.05
N ARG A 74 2.82 -17.21 0.99
CA ARG A 74 3.27 -18.59 1.22
C ARG A 74 2.60 -19.64 0.33
N SER A 75 1.36 -19.43 -0.12
CA SER A 75 0.62 -20.42 -0.91
C SER A 75 0.05 -19.79 -2.18
N LYS A 76 -0.22 -20.63 -3.20
CA LYS A 76 -0.84 -20.19 -4.45
C LYS A 76 -2.19 -19.50 -4.22
N PHE A 77 -2.97 -19.98 -3.25
CA PHE A 77 -4.25 -19.37 -2.88
C PHE A 77 -4.06 -17.96 -2.33
N ILE A 78 -3.16 -17.79 -1.34
CA ILE A 78 -2.85 -16.47 -0.75
C ILE A 78 -2.32 -15.50 -1.82
N ILE A 79 -1.44 -15.96 -2.71
CA ILE A 79 -0.93 -15.15 -3.82
C ILE A 79 -2.08 -14.66 -4.72
N THR A 80 -3.04 -15.52 -5.03
CA THR A 80 -4.19 -15.17 -5.86
C THR A 80 -5.07 -14.14 -5.17
N VAL A 81 -5.43 -14.36 -3.91
CA VAL A 81 -6.22 -13.41 -3.11
C VAL A 81 -5.51 -12.05 -3.01
N PHE A 82 -4.22 -12.04 -2.71
CA PHE A 82 -3.44 -10.80 -2.60
C PHE A 82 -3.33 -10.04 -3.92
N LYS A 83 -3.23 -10.74 -5.06
CA LYS A 83 -3.31 -10.11 -6.38
C LYS A 83 -4.65 -9.41 -6.60
N TRP A 84 -5.76 -10.03 -6.22
CA TRP A 84 -7.09 -9.42 -6.31
C TRP A 84 -7.21 -8.18 -5.42
N LEU A 85 -6.63 -8.22 -4.23
CA LEU A 85 -6.57 -7.10 -3.29
C LEU A 85 -5.50 -6.06 -3.65
N LYS A 86 -4.79 -6.20 -4.79
CA LYS A 86 -3.75 -5.28 -5.25
C LYS A 86 -2.55 -5.18 -4.31
N MET A 87 -2.25 -6.26 -3.62
CA MET A 87 -1.07 -6.41 -2.78
C MET A 87 0.10 -6.92 -3.61
N MET A 88 1.29 -6.35 -3.39
CA MET A 88 2.53 -6.71 -4.08
C MET A 88 3.60 -7.07 -3.06
N PRO A 89 4.41 -8.10 -3.31
CA PRO A 89 5.48 -8.48 -2.39
C PRO A 89 6.60 -7.44 -2.39
N VAL A 90 7.20 -7.18 -1.23
CA VAL A 90 8.48 -6.44 -1.10
C VAL A 90 9.44 -7.28 -0.29
N TYR A 91 10.67 -7.39 -0.79
CA TYR A 91 11.75 -8.16 -0.19
C TYR A 91 12.65 -7.26 0.66
N ARG A 92 13.09 -7.77 1.80
CA ARG A 92 13.97 -7.06 2.75
C ARG A 92 15.41 -7.54 2.60
N GLN A 93 16.37 -6.79 3.15
CA GLN A 93 17.79 -7.19 3.12
C GLN A 93 18.02 -8.61 3.65
N ARG A 94 17.31 -9.01 4.71
CA ARG A 94 17.38 -10.35 5.27
C ARG A 94 16.85 -11.47 4.36
N ASP A 95 16.10 -11.11 3.30
CA ASP A 95 15.58 -12.06 2.33
C ASP A 95 16.62 -12.40 1.23
N GLY A 96 17.88 -11.94 1.42
CA GLY A 96 19.03 -12.26 0.56
C GLY A 96 19.15 -11.41 -0.71
N LYS A 97 20.27 -11.58 -1.42
CA LYS A 97 20.57 -10.82 -2.66
C LYS A 97 19.51 -11.04 -3.74
N SER A 98 19.09 -12.28 -3.98
CA SER A 98 18.06 -12.62 -4.97
C SER A 98 16.71 -11.94 -4.67
N GLY A 99 16.38 -11.73 -3.39
CA GLY A 99 15.18 -10.98 -3.00
C GLY A 99 15.31 -9.50 -3.35
N LEU A 100 16.48 -8.91 -3.15
CA LEU A 100 16.72 -7.50 -3.47
C LEU A 100 16.67 -7.23 -4.99
N GLU A 101 17.17 -8.15 -5.81
CA GLU A 101 17.08 -8.06 -7.28
C GLU A 101 15.60 -8.05 -7.75
N LYS A 102 14.76 -8.88 -7.14
CA LYS A 102 13.32 -8.91 -7.43
C LYS A 102 12.63 -7.58 -7.11
N ASN A 103 13.14 -6.80 -6.15
CA ASN A 103 12.57 -5.49 -5.82
C ASN A 103 12.65 -4.50 -6.99
N GLN A 104 13.62 -4.60 -7.90
CA GLN A 104 13.68 -3.71 -9.06
C GLN A 104 12.46 -3.88 -9.96
N ALA A 105 12.01 -5.12 -10.18
CA ALA A 105 10.78 -5.40 -10.94
C ALA A 105 9.54 -4.83 -10.22
N ILE A 106 9.50 -4.95 -8.88
CA ILE A 106 8.41 -4.40 -8.06
C ILE A 106 8.41 -2.87 -8.11
N PHE A 107 9.57 -2.22 -8.03
CA PHE A 107 9.67 -0.75 -8.16
C PHE A 107 9.19 -0.27 -9.53
N ASN A 108 9.58 -0.94 -10.60
CA ASN A 108 9.07 -0.65 -11.94
C ASN A 108 7.54 -0.81 -12.04
N GLN A 109 6.97 -1.76 -11.32
CA GLN A 109 5.52 -1.92 -11.22
C GLN A 109 4.89 -0.76 -10.42
N CYS A 110 5.50 -0.33 -9.31
CA CYS A 110 5.06 0.84 -8.54
C CYS A 110 5.06 2.11 -9.40
N TYR A 111 6.11 2.33 -10.21
CA TYR A 111 6.17 3.47 -11.12
C TYR A 111 5.02 3.48 -12.12
N ARG A 112 4.70 2.33 -12.71
CA ARG A 112 3.54 2.20 -13.63
C ARG A 112 2.20 2.45 -12.93
N ILE A 113 2.06 2.04 -11.67
CA ILE A 113 0.85 2.28 -10.86
C ILE A 113 0.67 3.78 -10.62
N LEU A 114 1.73 4.47 -10.23
CA LEU A 114 1.74 5.91 -10.02
C LEU A 114 1.46 6.66 -11.32
N LYS A 115 2.09 6.28 -12.44
CA LYS A 115 1.80 6.85 -13.78
C LYS A 115 0.32 6.77 -14.14
N LYS A 116 -0.35 5.69 -13.77
CA LYS A 116 -1.81 5.54 -13.96
C LYS A 116 -2.62 6.39 -12.96
N GLY A 117 -1.96 7.14 -12.07
CA GLY A 117 -2.56 7.97 -11.01
C GLY A 117 -3.32 7.15 -9.96
N ASN A 118 -2.97 5.88 -9.77
CA ASN A 118 -3.44 5.07 -8.65
C ASN A 118 -2.63 5.40 -7.39
N GLY A 119 -3.22 5.13 -6.22
CA GLY A 119 -2.53 5.28 -4.95
C GLY A 119 -1.64 4.08 -4.64
N LEU A 120 -0.55 4.32 -3.94
CA LEU A 120 0.34 3.30 -3.40
C LEU A 120 0.45 3.48 -1.88
N ILE A 121 0.27 2.41 -1.11
CA ILE A 121 0.44 2.40 0.34
C ILE A 121 1.73 1.66 0.67
N ILE A 122 2.62 2.32 1.37
CA ILE A 122 3.91 1.78 1.82
C ILE A 122 4.07 2.14 3.28
N PHE A 123 4.33 1.15 4.12
CA PHE A 123 4.67 1.36 5.51
C PHE A 123 6.20 1.51 5.64
N PRO A 124 6.71 2.75 5.78
CA PRO A 124 8.16 3.00 5.66
C PRO A 124 8.96 2.43 6.83
N GLU A 125 8.32 2.12 7.94
CA GLU A 125 8.95 1.48 9.10
C GLU A 125 9.41 0.04 8.80
N GLY A 126 8.78 -0.63 7.83
CA GLY A 126 9.15 -1.95 7.33
C GLY A 126 8.90 -3.13 8.29
N ASN A 127 8.53 -2.86 9.52
CA ASN A 127 8.14 -3.85 10.54
C ASN A 127 7.03 -3.28 11.42
N GLN A 128 6.20 -4.17 11.95
CA GLN A 128 5.20 -3.85 12.95
C GLN A 128 5.78 -4.09 14.35
N LEU A 129 5.64 -3.13 15.24
CA LEU A 129 5.84 -3.31 16.69
C LEU A 129 4.82 -2.44 17.43
N ASN A 130 4.30 -2.95 18.54
CA ASN A 130 3.38 -2.26 19.44
C ASN A 130 4.05 -1.15 20.27
N LYS A 131 4.96 -0.37 19.65
CA LYS A 131 5.58 0.79 20.31
C LYS A 131 4.96 2.06 19.76
N LYS A 132 4.57 2.99 20.63
CA LYS A 132 3.97 4.28 20.28
C LYS A 132 4.94 5.32 19.72
N SER A 133 6.21 4.95 19.46
CA SER A 133 7.24 5.84 18.91
C SER A 133 7.49 5.59 17.44
N LEU A 134 7.70 6.65 16.65
CA LEU A 134 8.10 6.56 15.25
C LEU A 134 9.46 5.86 15.13
N ARG A 135 9.59 5.01 14.13
CA ARG A 135 10.78 4.22 13.86
C ARG A 135 11.61 4.79 12.72
N SER A 136 12.83 4.30 12.60
CA SER A 136 13.69 4.60 11.45
C SER A 136 13.01 4.22 10.14
N LEU A 137 12.82 5.19 9.28
CA LEU A 137 12.18 5.02 7.98
C LEU A 137 13.13 4.34 7.00
N LYS A 138 12.63 3.35 6.27
CA LYS A 138 13.42 2.62 5.27
C LYS A 138 13.48 3.40 3.95
N LYS A 139 14.63 3.33 3.28
CA LYS A 139 14.92 4.04 2.02
C LYS A 139 14.04 3.62 0.83
N GLY A 140 13.27 2.53 0.95
CA GLY A 140 12.43 1.99 -0.13
C GLY A 140 11.41 2.98 -0.66
N ILE A 141 10.76 3.75 0.24
CA ILE A 141 9.77 4.75 -0.18
C ILE A 141 10.40 5.88 -1.00
N GLY A 142 11.56 6.39 -0.56
CA GLY A 142 12.29 7.42 -1.31
C GLY A 142 12.74 6.94 -2.68
N ARG A 143 13.23 5.70 -2.78
CA ARG A 143 13.60 5.10 -4.07
C ARG A 143 12.41 4.99 -5.03
N ILE A 144 11.23 4.63 -4.54
CA ILE A 144 10.02 4.55 -5.37
C ILE A 144 9.55 5.94 -5.78
N ALA A 145 9.52 6.89 -4.87
CA ALA A 145 9.09 8.26 -5.16
C ALA A 145 10.00 8.94 -6.20
N LEU A 146 11.31 8.99 -5.92
CA LEU A 146 12.30 9.60 -6.81
C LEU A 146 12.40 8.86 -8.15
N GLY A 147 12.40 7.52 -8.15
CA GLY A 147 12.46 6.75 -9.38
C GLY A 147 11.21 6.91 -10.25
N ALA A 148 10.05 7.12 -9.66
CA ALA A 148 8.82 7.41 -10.40
C ALA A 148 8.85 8.81 -11.00
N GLU A 149 9.31 9.81 -10.22
CA GLU A 149 9.49 11.20 -10.65
C GLU A 149 10.47 11.29 -11.81
N THR A 150 11.69 10.74 -11.66
CA THR A 150 12.72 10.72 -12.71
C THR A 150 12.21 10.07 -13.99
N LYS A 151 11.39 9.01 -13.88
CA LYS A 151 10.93 8.25 -15.05
C LYS A 151 9.76 8.90 -15.78
N TYR A 152 8.91 9.66 -15.11
CA TYR A 152 7.63 10.13 -15.66
C TYR A 152 7.38 11.62 -15.52
N ASN A 153 8.24 12.34 -14.80
CA ASN A 153 8.18 13.80 -14.63
C ASN A 153 6.77 14.28 -14.22
N PHE A 154 6.34 13.95 -12.99
CA PHE A 154 4.98 14.21 -12.47
C PHE A 154 4.71 15.69 -12.15
#